data_e63ff71d1949f7dc22eaab6d18bb8a93
#
_entry.id   e63ff71d1949f7dc22eaab6d18bb8a93
#
_cell.length_a   1.000
_cell.length_b   1.000
_cell.length_c   1.000
_cell.angle_alpha   90.00
_cell.angle_beta   90.00
_cell.angle_gamma   90.00
#
_symmetry.space_group_name_H-M   'P 1'
#
loop_
_entity.id
_entity.type
_entity.pdbx_description
1 polymer ?
#
loop_
_entity_poly.entity_id
_entity_poly.type
_entity_poly.pdbx_seq_one_letter_code
_entity_poly.pdbx_strand_id
1 'polypeptide(L)'
;MNGWMDDAACAGEPLPTFFPSPGRYGYTRARELCATCPVIEQCRKFALANEQGDAESGRAGMFAGMTPIERVLADKSITREQRRRAYLSYINRNKNRR
;
A
#
# COMPACT_ATOMS: atom_id res chain seq x y z
N MET A 1 6.93 12.75 -17.39
CA MET A 1 6.85 13.34 -16.06
C MET A 1 5.42 13.40 -15.58
N ASN A 2 5.20 12.87 -14.43
CA ASN A 2 3.83 12.81 -13.91
C ASN A 2 3.56 14.00 -13.00
N GLY A 3 2.98 15.04 -13.60
CA GLY A 3 2.71 16.26 -12.85
C GLY A 3 1.84 16.06 -11.63
N TRP A 4 0.98 15.04 -11.65
CA TRP A 4 0.09 14.83 -10.51
C TRP A 4 0.86 14.47 -9.24
N MET A 5 2.05 13.90 -9.37
CA MET A 5 2.84 13.52 -8.19
C MET A 5 3.30 14.75 -7.40
N ASP A 6 3.45 15.87 -8.07
CA ASP A 6 3.84 17.10 -7.39
C ASP A 6 2.74 17.63 -6.48
N ASP A 7 1.49 17.24 -6.75
CA ASP A 7 0.35 17.66 -5.95
C ASP A 7 0.03 16.72 -4.81
N ALA A 8 0.78 15.64 -4.68
CA ALA A 8 0.52 14.65 -3.64
C ALA A 8 0.82 15.22 -2.25
N ALA A 9 0.00 14.86 -1.28
CA ALA A 9 0.20 15.30 0.09
C ALA A 9 1.52 14.81 0.66
N CYS A 10 2.06 13.71 0.12
CA CYS A 10 3.31 13.13 0.59
C CYS A 10 4.55 13.71 -0.10
N ALA A 11 4.38 14.66 -1.00
CA ALA A 11 5.52 15.27 -1.68
C ALA A 11 6.46 15.87 -0.64
N GLY A 12 7.72 15.46 -0.67
CA GLY A 12 8.72 15.95 0.29
C GLY A 12 8.77 15.19 1.60
N GLU A 13 7.87 14.23 1.79
CA GLU A 13 7.87 13.44 3.01
C GLU A 13 9.00 12.41 2.99
N PRO A 14 9.71 12.18 4.12
CA PRO A 14 10.79 11.19 4.14
C PRO A 14 10.30 9.78 3.81
N LEU A 15 11.14 9.00 3.14
CA LEU A 15 10.80 7.63 2.75
C LEU A 15 10.35 6.75 3.92
N PRO A 16 10.97 6.81 5.11
CA PRO A 16 10.55 5.93 6.20
C PRO A 16 9.07 6.08 6.59
N THR A 17 8.45 7.21 6.25
CA THR A 17 7.04 7.41 6.52
C THR A 17 6.18 6.35 5.82
N PHE A 18 6.57 5.96 4.60
CA PHE A 18 5.83 4.99 3.80
C PHE A 18 6.45 3.60 3.82
N PHE A 19 7.62 3.45 4.40
CA PHE A 19 8.33 2.18 4.52
C PHE A 19 8.82 2.03 5.96
N PRO A 20 7.88 1.96 6.93
CA PRO A 20 8.27 1.94 8.33
C PRO A 20 8.97 0.65 8.71
N SER A 21 9.87 0.75 9.69
CA SER A 21 10.52 -0.42 10.23
C SER A 21 9.53 -1.28 11.00
N PRO A 22 9.69 -2.60 10.96
CA PRO A 22 8.82 -3.49 11.72
C PRO A 22 8.80 -3.11 13.20
N GLY A 23 7.64 -3.18 13.81
CA GLY A 23 7.49 -2.90 15.22
C GLY A 23 7.40 -1.44 15.60
N ARG A 24 7.42 -0.57 14.61
CA ARG A 24 7.28 0.87 14.85
C ARG A 24 5.82 1.28 14.71
N TYR A 25 5.61 2.56 14.42
CA TYR A 25 4.26 3.15 14.35
C TYR A 25 3.43 2.64 13.19
N GLY A 26 3.99 1.80 12.36
CA GLY A 26 3.27 1.31 11.21
C GLY A 26 3.03 2.43 10.21
N TYR A 27 1.83 2.44 9.65
CA TYR A 27 1.51 3.36 8.57
C TYR A 27 0.65 4.55 9.01
N THR A 28 0.62 4.85 10.29
CA THR A 28 -0.27 5.91 10.80
C THR A 28 -0.07 7.23 10.08
N ARG A 29 1.18 7.69 10.01
CA ARG A 29 1.48 8.97 9.37
C ARG A 29 1.15 8.94 7.89
N ALA A 30 1.51 7.84 7.22
CA ALA A 30 1.23 7.70 5.79
C ALA A 30 -0.27 7.71 5.53
N ARG A 31 -1.03 7.01 6.36
CA ARG A 31 -2.48 6.99 6.21
C ARG A 31 -3.09 8.39 6.35
N GLU A 32 -2.59 9.16 7.30
CA GLU A 32 -3.07 10.52 7.50
C GLU A 32 -2.83 11.37 6.27
N LEU A 33 -1.63 11.27 5.69
CA LEU A 33 -1.30 12.02 4.49
C LEU A 33 -2.16 11.61 3.31
N CYS A 34 -2.32 10.31 3.11
CA CYS A 34 -3.12 9.80 2.00
C CYS A 34 -4.59 10.19 2.13
N ALA A 35 -5.10 10.26 3.35
CA ALA A 35 -6.49 10.60 3.58
C ALA A 35 -6.85 12.01 3.09
N THR A 36 -5.87 12.91 3.07
CA THR A 36 -6.10 14.28 2.62
C THR A 36 -5.48 14.55 1.25
N CYS A 37 -4.97 13.52 0.59
CA CYS A 37 -4.24 13.70 -0.66
C CYS A 37 -5.20 14.01 -1.82
N PRO A 38 -5.00 15.13 -2.52
CA PRO A 38 -5.88 15.50 -3.63
C PRO A 38 -5.73 14.62 -4.86
N VAL A 39 -4.65 13.83 -4.93
CA VAL A 39 -4.42 12.97 -6.09
C VAL A 39 -4.46 11.48 -5.72
N ILE A 40 -5.21 11.14 -4.67
CA ILE A 40 -5.26 9.77 -4.18
C ILE A 40 -5.77 8.79 -5.25
N GLU A 41 -6.71 9.20 -6.09
CA GLU A 41 -7.24 8.31 -7.13
C GLU A 41 -6.21 8.04 -8.22
N GLN A 42 -5.47 9.06 -8.64
CA GLN A 42 -4.38 8.85 -9.59
C GLN A 42 -3.31 7.93 -9.00
N CYS A 43 -3.00 8.15 -7.72
CA CYS A 43 -2.02 7.32 -7.03
C CYS A 43 -2.47 5.87 -6.96
N ARG A 44 -3.75 5.64 -6.66
CA ARG A 44 -4.31 4.29 -6.58
C ARG A 44 -4.20 3.57 -7.92
N LYS A 45 -4.59 4.25 -9.00
CA LYS A 45 -4.49 3.67 -10.32
C LYS A 45 -3.05 3.34 -10.69
N PHE A 46 -2.15 4.26 -10.37
CA PHE A 46 -0.74 4.07 -10.65
C PHE A 46 -0.19 2.86 -9.91
N ALA A 47 -0.46 2.75 -8.61
CA ALA A 47 0.05 1.65 -7.81
C ALA A 47 -0.49 0.31 -8.27
N LEU A 48 -1.80 0.23 -8.51
CA LEU A 48 -2.40 -1.03 -8.92
C LEU A 48 -1.94 -1.47 -10.30
N ALA A 49 -1.72 -0.50 -11.21
CA ALA A 49 -1.25 -0.83 -12.55
C ALA A 49 0.19 -1.34 -12.52
N ASN A 50 1.03 -0.76 -11.68
CA ASN A 50 2.44 -1.15 -11.61
C ASN A 50 2.66 -2.46 -10.87
N GLU A 51 1.74 -2.82 -10.01
CA GLU A 51 1.88 -4.04 -9.21
C GLU A 51 0.90 -5.13 -9.64
N GLN A 52 0.31 -4.96 -10.81
CA GLN A 52 -0.72 -5.87 -11.29
C GLN A 52 -0.26 -7.33 -11.22
N GLY A 53 -1.02 -8.14 -10.49
CA GLY A 53 -0.72 -9.56 -10.35
C GLY A 53 0.33 -9.90 -9.31
N ASP A 54 0.98 -8.91 -8.70
CA ASP A 54 2.02 -9.17 -7.72
C ASP A 54 1.44 -9.71 -6.41
N ALA A 55 2.18 -10.62 -5.78
CA ALA A 55 1.86 -11.08 -4.44
C ALA A 55 2.17 -9.96 -3.45
N GLU A 56 1.76 -10.14 -2.21
CA GLU A 56 2.02 -9.15 -1.17
C GLU A 56 3.51 -8.82 -1.06
N SER A 57 4.36 -9.82 -1.17
CA SER A 57 5.80 -9.63 -1.04
C SER A 57 6.39 -8.76 -2.14
N GLY A 58 5.70 -8.63 -3.27
CA GLY A 58 6.14 -7.78 -4.35
C GLY A 58 5.62 -6.35 -4.25
N ARG A 59 4.92 -6.04 -3.17
CA ARG A 59 4.33 -4.72 -2.97
C ARG A 59 4.92 -4.11 -1.70
N ALA A 60 5.68 -3.06 -1.84
CA ALA A 60 6.35 -2.44 -0.70
C ALA A 60 5.67 -1.13 -0.30
N GLY A 61 5.68 -0.85 1.00
CA GLY A 61 5.24 0.42 1.52
C GLY A 61 3.75 0.71 1.33
N MET A 62 3.35 1.91 1.74
CA MET A 62 1.96 2.35 1.58
C MET A 62 1.82 3.24 0.35
N PHE A 63 0.78 3.01 -0.43
CA PHE A 63 0.43 3.85 -1.57
C PHE A 63 -1.08 4.05 -1.60
N ALA A 64 -1.49 5.28 -1.86
CA ALA A 64 -2.91 5.63 -2.00
C ALA A 64 -3.73 5.18 -0.81
N GLY A 65 -3.16 5.25 0.38
CA GLY A 65 -3.83 4.86 1.60
C GLY A 65 -3.98 3.36 1.80
N MET A 66 -3.26 2.57 1.00
CA MET A 66 -3.35 1.11 1.07
C MET A 66 -2.01 0.48 1.42
N THR A 67 -2.04 -0.44 2.39
CA THR A 67 -0.87 -1.26 2.72
C THR A 67 -0.69 -2.32 1.63
N PRO A 68 0.44 -3.04 1.62
CA PRO A 68 0.64 -4.09 0.61
C PRO A 68 -0.49 -5.11 0.55
N ILE A 69 -0.97 -5.60 1.70
CA ILE A 69 -2.06 -6.59 1.67
C ILE A 69 -3.35 -5.96 1.15
N GLU A 70 -3.60 -4.70 1.50
CA GLU A 70 -4.80 -4.03 1.02
C GLU A 70 -4.77 -3.88 -0.50
N ARG A 71 -3.59 -3.64 -1.08
CA ARG A 71 -3.46 -3.54 -2.53
C ARG A 71 -3.66 -4.90 -3.21
N VAL A 72 -3.23 -5.99 -2.57
CA VAL A 72 -3.52 -7.32 -3.10
C VAL A 72 -5.02 -7.53 -3.18
N LEU A 73 -5.74 -7.17 -2.11
CA LEU A 73 -7.18 -7.35 -2.07
C LEU A 73 -7.92 -6.47 -3.07
N ALA A 74 -7.32 -5.35 -3.44
CA ALA A 74 -7.92 -4.43 -4.40
C ALA A 74 -7.57 -4.73 -5.85
N ASP A 75 -6.61 -5.62 -6.08
CA ASP A 75 -6.11 -5.93 -7.43
C ASP A 75 -7.06 -6.89 -8.13
N LYS A 76 -7.75 -6.39 -9.16
CA LYS A 76 -8.74 -7.17 -9.89
C LYS A 76 -8.14 -8.26 -10.78
N SER A 77 -6.84 -8.18 -11.06
CA SER A 77 -6.16 -9.20 -11.88
C SER A 77 -5.84 -10.45 -11.07
N ILE A 78 -5.93 -10.37 -9.75
CA ILE A 78 -5.65 -11.50 -8.87
C ILE A 78 -6.94 -12.29 -8.64
N THR A 79 -6.85 -13.61 -8.74
CA THR A 79 -8.02 -14.45 -8.57
C THR A 79 -8.49 -14.45 -7.13
N ARG A 80 -9.76 -14.85 -6.94
CA ARG A 80 -10.34 -14.96 -5.60
C ARG A 80 -9.51 -15.89 -4.72
N GLU A 81 -9.08 -17.00 -5.29
CA GLU A 81 -8.28 -17.97 -4.56
C GLU A 81 -6.94 -17.39 -4.11
N GLN A 82 -6.29 -16.65 -5.00
CA GLN A 82 -5.02 -16.01 -4.69
C GLN A 82 -5.19 -14.97 -3.59
N ARG A 83 -6.26 -14.18 -3.65
CA ARG A 83 -6.54 -13.19 -2.61
C ARG A 83 -6.76 -13.86 -1.26
N ARG A 84 -7.50 -14.96 -1.26
CA ARG A 84 -7.77 -15.69 -0.03
C ARG A 84 -6.49 -16.20 0.60
N ARG A 85 -5.61 -16.78 -0.21
CA ARG A 85 -4.31 -17.27 0.28
C ARG A 85 -3.47 -16.16 0.86
N ALA A 86 -3.41 -15.04 0.16
CA ALA A 86 -2.62 -13.90 0.62
C ALA A 86 -3.14 -13.39 1.96
N TYR A 87 -4.43 -13.29 2.09
CA TYR A 87 -5.04 -12.81 3.31
C TYR A 87 -4.80 -13.75 4.48
N LEU A 88 -4.94 -15.05 4.26
CA LEU A 88 -4.70 -16.03 5.31
C LEU A 88 -3.24 -16.03 5.75
N SER A 89 -2.33 -15.90 4.81
CA SER A 89 -0.91 -15.80 5.11
C SER A 89 -0.61 -14.56 5.95
N TYR A 90 -1.23 -13.44 5.57
CA TYR A 90 -1.09 -12.19 6.29
C TYR A 90 -1.58 -12.31 7.74
N ILE A 91 -2.75 -12.90 7.92
CA ILE A 91 -3.31 -13.10 9.25
C ILE A 91 -2.41 -13.98 10.11
N ASN A 92 -1.88 -15.05 9.54
CA ASN A 92 -1.01 -15.96 10.26
C ASN A 92 0.26 -15.26 10.76
N ARG A 93 0.88 -14.46 9.90
CA ARG A 93 2.07 -13.73 10.30
C ARG A 93 1.79 -12.76 11.43
N ASN A 94 0.67 -12.03 11.33
CA ASN A 94 0.34 -11.04 12.33
C ASN A 94 -0.12 -11.65 13.65
N LYS A 95 -0.68 -12.85 13.57
CA LYS A 95 -1.10 -13.58 14.74
C LYS A 95 0.07 -13.91 15.65
N ASN A 96 1.23 -14.17 15.06
CA ASN A 96 2.42 -14.53 15.80
C ASN A 96 3.28 -13.34 16.20
N ARG A 97 2.84 -12.16 15.84
CA ARG A 97 3.56 -10.94 16.18
C ARG A 97 3.14 -10.47 17.55
N ARG A 98 4.14 -10.06 18.32
CA ARG A 98 3.86 -9.56 19.65
C ARG A 98 4.61 -8.30 19.92
#